data_42b17d1793e46ba2f7f6d5c6a482ecd3
#
_entry.id   42b17d1793e46ba2f7f6d5c6a482ecd3
#
_cell.length_a   1.000
_cell.length_b   1.000
_cell.length_c   1.000
_cell.angle_alpha   90.00
_cell.angle_beta   90.00
_cell.angle_gamma   90.00
#
_symmetry.space_group_name_H-M   'P 1'
#
loop_
_entity.id
_entity.type
_entity.pdbx_description
1 polymer ?
#
loop_
_entity_poly.entity_id
_entity_poly.type
_entity_poly.pdbx_seq_one_letter_code
_entity_poly.pdbx_strand_id
1 'polypeptide(L)'
;CRYFLKEDILEKRNKDYFFDKSEGIPLLLAEMVRKVRDHAEADCSVALDKLIMSRFEELSVLQRDILSCLSVFGGPASAENIAAALSMPCENIYEPLSDLLCRDMIREIESDDRFLVDFSHENIKESVYRSLSGFKRIYLHKSIAKFLSAKYYPYVWKPELSATLC
;
A
#
# COMPACT_ATOMS: atom_id res chain seq x y z
N CYS A 1 -8.93 16.55 -20.73
CA CYS A 1 -10.15 15.81 -20.31
C CYS A 1 -11.40 16.15 -21.12
N ARG A 2 -11.47 17.33 -21.80
CA ARG A 2 -12.66 17.71 -22.61
C ARG A 2 -12.97 16.80 -23.81
N TYR A 3 -12.00 16.02 -24.28
CA TYR A 3 -12.18 15.18 -25.48
C TYR A 3 -12.73 13.76 -25.22
N PHE A 4 -12.81 13.32 -23.96
CA PHE A 4 -13.20 11.95 -23.64
C PHE A 4 -14.59 11.79 -23.02
N LEU A 5 -15.24 12.89 -22.65
CA LEU A 5 -16.52 12.83 -21.96
C LEU A 5 -17.60 13.53 -22.80
N LYS A 6 -18.50 12.75 -23.39
CA LYS A 6 -19.80 13.30 -23.81
C LYS A 6 -20.48 13.83 -22.54
N GLU A 7 -20.86 15.10 -22.57
CA GLU A 7 -21.36 15.85 -21.39
C GLU A 7 -22.57 15.21 -20.69
N ASP A 8 -23.24 14.27 -21.33
CA ASP A 8 -24.49 13.63 -20.86
C ASP A 8 -24.29 12.43 -19.91
N ILE A 9 -23.07 11.92 -19.70
CA ILE A 9 -22.85 10.67 -18.95
C ILE A 9 -22.37 10.91 -17.51
N LEU A 10 -21.89 12.11 -17.22
CA LEU A 10 -21.39 12.43 -15.88
C LEU A 10 -22.06 13.66 -15.32
N GLU A 11 -23.08 13.46 -14.48
CA GLU A 11 -23.58 14.51 -13.62
C GLU A 11 -22.43 15.13 -12.82
N LYS A 12 -22.52 16.44 -12.53
CA LYS A 12 -21.46 17.21 -11.82
C LYS A 12 -20.97 16.51 -10.54
N ARG A 13 -21.86 15.78 -9.87
CA ARG A 13 -21.62 14.98 -8.66
C ARG A 13 -20.69 13.78 -8.90
N ASN A 14 -20.72 13.20 -10.10
CA ASN A 14 -19.86 12.08 -10.45
C ASN A 14 -18.44 12.53 -10.83
N LYS A 15 -18.26 13.74 -11.38
CA LYS A 15 -16.94 14.28 -11.76
C LYS A 15 -16.04 14.48 -10.54
N ASP A 16 -16.56 15.08 -9.49
CA ASP A 16 -15.82 15.30 -8.24
C ASP A 16 -15.50 13.95 -7.57
N TYR A 17 -16.44 13.02 -7.55
CA TYR A 17 -16.21 11.66 -7.05
C TYR A 17 -15.09 10.91 -7.78
N PHE A 18 -15.09 10.98 -9.13
CA PHE A 18 -14.03 10.33 -9.92
C PHE A 18 -12.66 10.98 -9.69
N PHE A 19 -12.63 12.29 -9.58
CA PHE A 19 -11.40 13.03 -9.33
C PHE A 19 -10.84 12.70 -7.94
N ASP A 20 -11.68 12.72 -6.91
CA ASP A 20 -11.30 12.40 -5.53
C ASP A 20 -10.83 10.94 -5.42
N LYS A 21 -11.55 10.01 -6.05
CA LYS A 21 -11.19 8.58 -6.00
C LYS A 21 -9.97 8.22 -6.84
N SER A 22 -9.70 8.94 -7.91
CA SER A 22 -8.48 8.76 -8.71
C SER A 22 -7.25 9.44 -8.11
N GLU A 23 -7.45 10.27 -7.06
CA GLU A 23 -6.39 11.07 -6.41
C GLU A 23 -5.51 11.85 -7.43
N GLY A 24 -6.12 12.21 -8.56
CA GLY A 24 -5.45 12.92 -9.63
C GLY A 24 -4.58 12.07 -10.55
N ILE A 25 -4.61 10.74 -10.46
CA ILE A 25 -3.89 9.84 -11.38
C ILE A 25 -4.64 9.79 -12.72
N PRO A 26 -4.09 10.34 -13.85
CA PRO A 26 -4.80 10.39 -15.12
C PRO A 26 -5.17 9.02 -15.68
N LEU A 27 -4.28 8.05 -15.54
CA LEU A 27 -4.49 6.68 -16.03
C LEU A 27 -5.63 6.00 -15.26
N LEU A 28 -5.67 6.17 -13.95
CA LEU A 28 -6.71 5.64 -13.09
C LEU A 28 -8.07 6.26 -13.42
N LEU A 29 -8.10 7.59 -13.58
CA LEU A 29 -9.28 8.33 -14.01
C LEU A 29 -9.79 7.83 -15.38
N ALA A 30 -8.89 7.66 -16.35
CA ALA A 30 -9.26 7.16 -17.68
C ALA A 30 -9.85 5.74 -17.64
N GLU A 31 -9.27 4.84 -16.86
CA GLU A 31 -9.77 3.46 -16.68
C GLU A 31 -11.11 3.43 -15.94
N MET A 32 -11.30 4.26 -14.91
CA MET A 32 -12.57 4.38 -14.22
C MET A 32 -13.68 4.86 -15.17
N VAL A 33 -13.40 5.89 -15.93
CA VAL A 33 -14.36 6.44 -16.93
C VAL A 33 -14.67 5.41 -18.02
N ARG A 34 -13.67 4.66 -18.50
CA ARG A 34 -13.89 3.60 -19.50
C ARG A 34 -14.79 2.50 -18.96
N LYS A 35 -14.56 2.02 -17.73
CA LYS A 35 -15.38 0.98 -17.10
C LYS A 35 -16.82 1.41 -16.84
N VAL A 36 -17.03 2.65 -16.42
CA VAL A 36 -18.40 3.18 -16.24
C VAL A 36 -19.12 3.30 -17.57
N ARG A 37 -18.42 3.70 -18.63
CA ARG A 37 -19.02 3.75 -19.97
C ARG A 37 -19.46 2.37 -20.48
N ASP A 38 -18.62 1.34 -20.19
CA ASP A 38 -18.85 -0.02 -20.68
C ASP A 38 -19.86 -0.80 -19.80
N HIS A 39 -20.05 -0.38 -18.53
CA HIS A 39 -20.95 -1.00 -17.55
C HIS A 39 -21.69 0.11 -16.77
N ALA A 40 -22.83 0.54 -17.24
CA ALA A 40 -23.59 1.69 -16.72
C ALA A 40 -24.02 1.60 -15.24
N GLU A 41 -23.80 0.49 -14.54
CA GLU A 41 -24.18 0.27 -13.13
C GLU A 41 -23.03 -0.19 -12.23
N ALA A 42 -21.76 -0.15 -12.69
CA ALA A 42 -20.65 -0.61 -11.86
C ALA A 42 -20.28 0.43 -10.79
N ASP A 43 -20.30 0.03 -9.54
CA ASP A 43 -19.74 0.81 -8.44
C ASP A 43 -18.25 1.11 -8.73
N CYS A 44 -17.91 2.39 -8.85
CA CYS A 44 -16.58 2.84 -9.23
C CYS A 44 -15.51 2.42 -8.22
N SER A 45 -15.85 2.25 -6.95
CA SER A 45 -14.94 1.78 -5.92
C SER A 45 -14.48 0.35 -6.20
N VAL A 46 -15.41 -0.52 -6.59
CA VAL A 46 -15.12 -1.92 -6.98
C VAL A 46 -14.26 -1.98 -8.25
N ALA A 47 -14.47 -1.05 -9.19
CA ALA A 47 -13.66 -1.00 -10.42
C ALA A 47 -12.22 -0.57 -10.12
N LEU A 48 -12.02 0.38 -9.21
CA LEU A 48 -10.71 0.84 -8.76
C LEU A 48 -9.95 -0.27 -8.02
N ASP A 49 -10.60 -0.90 -7.03
CA ASP A 49 -9.98 -2.02 -6.30
C ASP A 49 -9.53 -3.15 -7.23
N LYS A 50 -10.36 -3.50 -8.23
CA LYS A 50 -9.99 -4.52 -9.24
C LYS A 50 -8.76 -4.11 -10.06
N LEU A 51 -8.65 -2.83 -10.43
CA LEU A 51 -7.50 -2.34 -11.18
C LEU A 51 -6.22 -2.37 -10.33
N ILE A 52 -6.30 -1.90 -9.09
CA ILE A 52 -5.18 -1.94 -8.15
C ILE A 52 -4.75 -3.40 -7.92
N MET A 53 -5.70 -4.29 -7.69
CA MET A 53 -5.41 -5.71 -7.45
C MET A 53 -4.82 -6.41 -8.68
N SER A 54 -5.26 -6.08 -9.88
CA SER A 54 -4.65 -6.58 -11.11
C SER A 54 -3.16 -6.20 -11.20
N ARG A 55 -2.81 -4.92 -10.91
CA ARG A 55 -1.41 -4.48 -10.86
C ARG A 55 -0.62 -5.17 -9.74
N PHE A 56 -1.25 -5.38 -8.58
CA PHE A 56 -0.63 -6.07 -7.46
C PHE A 56 -0.33 -7.56 -7.77
N GLU A 57 -1.20 -8.23 -8.52
CA GLU A 57 -1.01 -9.63 -8.95
C GLU A 57 0.13 -9.81 -9.95
N GLU A 58 0.44 -8.78 -10.75
CA GLU A 58 1.56 -8.78 -11.69
C GLU A 58 2.94 -8.63 -11.02
N LEU A 59 2.97 -8.27 -9.74
CA LEU A 59 4.20 -8.09 -8.98
C LEU A 59 4.83 -9.44 -8.60
N SER A 60 6.15 -9.43 -8.43
CA SER A 60 6.88 -10.58 -7.86
C SER A 60 6.41 -10.87 -6.42
N VAL A 61 6.67 -12.08 -5.94
CA VAL A 61 6.32 -12.48 -4.57
C VAL A 61 6.93 -11.51 -3.55
N LEU A 62 8.20 -11.14 -3.74
CA LEU A 62 8.90 -10.24 -2.83
C LEU A 62 8.31 -8.82 -2.84
N GLN A 63 7.99 -8.28 -4.01
CA GLN A 63 7.33 -6.98 -4.12
C GLN A 63 5.97 -6.96 -3.43
N ARG A 64 5.18 -8.03 -3.58
CA ARG A 64 3.91 -8.20 -2.86
C ARG A 64 4.10 -8.29 -1.35
N ASP A 65 5.15 -8.96 -0.89
CA ASP A 65 5.47 -9.05 0.54
C ASP A 65 5.90 -7.69 1.11
N ILE A 66 6.69 -6.92 0.36
CA ILE A 66 7.08 -5.54 0.72
C ILE A 66 5.85 -4.66 0.86
N LEU A 67 4.96 -4.62 -0.14
CA LEU A 67 3.73 -3.82 -0.07
C LEU A 67 2.79 -4.31 1.05
N SER A 68 2.68 -5.62 1.24
CA SER A 68 1.91 -6.20 2.36
C SER A 68 2.44 -5.72 3.71
N CYS A 69 3.77 -5.74 3.87
CA CYS A 69 4.44 -5.26 5.08
C CYS A 69 4.21 -3.76 5.28
N LEU A 70 4.41 -2.95 4.25
CA LEU A 70 4.23 -1.50 4.28
C LEU A 70 2.77 -1.12 4.62
N SER A 71 1.77 -1.86 4.11
CA SER A 71 0.36 -1.61 4.43
C SER A 71 0.03 -1.80 5.91
N VAL A 72 0.76 -2.68 6.60
CA VAL A 72 0.61 -2.96 8.02
C VAL A 72 1.40 -1.97 8.90
N PHE A 73 2.49 -1.39 8.40
CA PHE A 73 3.17 -0.28 9.11
C PHE A 73 2.25 0.92 9.32
N GLY A 74 1.32 1.15 8.41
CA GLY A 74 0.32 2.21 8.53
C GLY A 74 0.83 3.61 8.21
N GLY A 75 2.09 3.76 7.82
CA GLY A 75 2.74 5.02 7.43
C GLY A 75 4.12 4.77 6.83
N PRO A 76 4.89 5.84 6.55
CA PRO A 76 6.19 5.74 5.94
C PRO A 76 7.15 4.84 6.71
N ALA A 77 7.93 4.03 6.02
CA ALA A 77 8.93 3.14 6.60
C ALA A 77 10.24 3.18 5.82
N SER A 78 11.37 3.01 6.52
CA SER A 78 12.66 2.88 5.84
C SER A 78 12.86 1.46 5.28
N ALA A 79 13.73 1.33 4.28
CA ALA A 79 14.09 0.05 3.69
C ALA A 79 14.56 -0.95 4.75
N GLU A 80 15.36 -0.49 5.73
CA GLU A 80 15.87 -1.32 6.83
C GLU A 80 14.74 -1.83 7.72
N ASN A 81 13.73 -1.00 7.98
CA ASN A 81 12.58 -1.39 8.81
C ASN A 81 11.74 -2.47 8.10
N ILE A 82 11.54 -2.32 6.80
CA ILE A 82 10.81 -3.30 5.97
C ILE A 82 11.60 -4.61 5.92
N ALA A 83 12.91 -4.54 5.66
CA ALA A 83 13.81 -5.69 5.63
C ALA A 83 13.77 -6.48 6.95
N ALA A 84 13.91 -5.76 8.06
CA ALA A 84 13.88 -6.35 9.39
C ALA A 84 12.53 -6.99 9.72
N ALA A 85 11.41 -6.34 9.36
CA ALA A 85 10.07 -6.89 9.57
C ALA A 85 9.84 -8.16 8.71
N LEU A 86 10.43 -8.23 7.52
CA LEU A 86 10.37 -9.40 6.64
C LEU A 86 11.46 -10.45 6.96
N SER A 87 12.34 -10.16 7.93
CA SER A 87 13.44 -11.05 8.35
C SER A 87 14.39 -11.39 7.19
N MET A 88 14.74 -10.38 6.38
CA MET A 88 15.62 -10.54 5.23
C MET A 88 16.76 -9.50 5.23
N PRO A 89 17.87 -9.76 4.50
CA PRO A 89 18.94 -8.79 4.31
C PRO A 89 18.45 -7.54 3.59
N CYS A 90 18.95 -6.36 4.01
CA CYS A 90 18.51 -5.08 3.44
C CYS A 90 18.88 -4.96 1.96
N GLU A 91 19.99 -5.57 1.54
CA GLU A 91 20.46 -5.56 0.15
C GLU A 91 19.43 -6.14 -0.82
N ASN A 92 18.63 -7.09 -0.37
CA ASN A 92 17.63 -7.76 -1.20
C ASN A 92 16.36 -6.91 -1.43
N ILE A 93 16.22 -5.79 -0.72
CA ILE A 93 15.02 -4.94 -0.79
C ILE A 93 15.16 -3.79 -1.77
N TYR A 94 16.37 -3.27 -2.01
CA TYR A 94 16.57 -2.05 -2.80
C TYR A 94 16.08 -2.18 -4.25
N GLU A 95 16.42 -3.27 -4.94
CA GLU A 95 15.97 -3.49 -6.32
C GLU A 95 14.43 -3.59 -6.40
N PRO A 96 13.73 -4.42 -5.59
CA PRO A 96 12.27 -4.45 -5.56
C PRO A 96 11.62 -3.12 -5.20
N LEU A 97 12.20 -2.31 -4.30
CA LEU A 97 11.70 -0.98 -3.98
C LEU A 97 11.84 -0.04 -5.18
N SER A 98 12.97 -0.06 -5.88
CA SER A 98 13.19 0.73 -7.09
C SER A 98 12.16 0.41 -8.18
N ASP A 99 11.86 -0.88 -8.39
CA ASP A 99 10.84 -1.31 -9.32
C ASP A 99 9.43 -0.84 -8.91
N LEU A 100 9.12 -0.88 -7.62
CA LEU A 100 7.83 -0.40 -7.09
C LEU A 100 7.67 1.12 -7.24
N LEU A 101 8.77 1.89 -7.09
CA LEU A 101 8.82 3.33 -7.38
C LEU A 101 8.55 3.59 -8.86
N CYS A 102 9.23 2.88 -9.77
CA CYS A 102 9.03 3.00 -11.22
C CYS A 102 7.59 2.66 -11.65
N ARG A 103 6.90 1.79 -10.90
CA ARG A 103 5.50 1.40 -11.14
C ARG A 103 4.50 2.33 -10.47
N ASP A 104 4.96 3.37 -9.79
CA ASP A 104 4.11 4.32 -9.03
C ASP A 104 3.21 3.64 -7.99
N MET A 105 3.68 2.54 -7.41
CA MET A 105 3.00 1.88 -6.29
C MET A 105 3.37 2.49 -4.94
N ILE A 106 4.60 2.99 -4.84
CA ILE A 106 5.15 3.69 -3.68
C ILE A 106 5.85 4.96 -4.13
N ARG A 107 6.11 5.86 -3.18
CA ARG A 107 6.88 7.09 -3.34
C ARG A 107 7.96 7.19 -2.27
N GLU A 108 9.03 7.90 -2.58
CA GLU A 108 10.04 8.28 -1.60
C GLU A 108 9.61 9.54 -0.85
N ILE A 109 9.93 9.55 0.44
CA ILE A 109 9.75 10.70 1.33
C ILE A 109 11.09 10.95 2.00
N GLU A 110 11.65 12.14 1.79
CA GLU A 110 12.83 12.60 2.50
C GLU A 110 12.43 13.15 3.87
N SER A 111 13.02 12.63 4.94
CA SER A 111 12.78 13.08 6.31
C SER A 111 14.07 12.97 7.13
N ASP A 112 14.55 14.09 7.68
CA ASP A 112 15.69 14.16 8.60
C ASP A 112 16.91 13.32 8.14
N ASP A 113 17.38 13.55 6.93
CA ASP A 113 18.49 12.81 6.26
C ASP A 113 18.23 11.31 6.07
N ARG A 114 16.97 10.86 6.07
CA ARG A 114 16.57 9.48 5.82
C ARG A 114 15.58 9.41 4.67
N PHE A 115 15.76 8.38 3.84
CA PHE A 115 14.78 8.04 2.81
C PHE A 115 13.77 7.05 3.41
N LEU A 116 12.51 7.44 3.39
CA LEU A 116 11.38 6.60 3.74
C LEU A 116 10.59 6.30 2.48
N VAL A 117 9.89 5.19 2.47
CA VAL A 117 8.93 4.86 1.42
C VAL A 117 7.53 4.81 1.99
N ASP A 118 6.57 5.29 1.23
CA ASP A 118 5.14 5.20 1.54
C ASP A 118 4.37 4.84 0.26
N PHE A 119 3.13 4.44 0.39
CA PHE A 119 2.27 4.27 -0.78
C PHE A 119 2.11 5.58 -1.54
N SER A 120 2.10 5.51 -2.87
CA SER A 120 1.85 6.68 -3.72
C SER A 120 0.45 7.26 -3.45
N HIS A 121 -0.52 6.37 -3.17
CA HIS A 121 -1.91 6.73 -2.92
C HIS A 121 -2.54 5.86 -1.83
N GLU A 122 -3.38 6.45 -0.98
CA GLU A 122 -4.06 5.76 0.12
C GLU A 122 -4.96 4.61 -0.38
N ASN A 123 -5.60 4.76 -1.54
CA ASN A 123 -6.41 3.70 -2.14
C ASN A 123 -5.60 2.42 -2.42
N ILE A 124 -4.32 2.54 -2.83
CA ILE A 124 -3.43 1.39 -3.05
C ILE A 124 -3.18 0.67 -1.73
N LYS A 125 -2.82 1.43 -0.69
CA LYS A 125 -2.58 0.91 0.66
C LYS A 125 -3.80 0.17 1.21
N GLU A 126 -4.98 0.78 1.13
CA GLU A 126 -6.23 0.17 1.59
C GLU A 126 -6.56 -1.12 0.84
N SER A 127 -6.45 -1.12 -0.51
CA SER A 127 -6.73 -2.30 -1.32
C SER A 127 -5.77 -3.43 -1.00
N VAL A 128 -4.45 -3.14 -0.89
CA VAL A 128 -3.45 -4.13 -0.47
C VAL A 128 -3.76 -4.66 0.93
N TYR A 129 -4.02 -3.79 1.91
CA TYR A 129 -4.32 -4.21 3.28
C TYR A 129 -5.58 -5.09 3.35
N ARG A 130 -6.65 -4.73 2.63
CA ARG A 130 -7.89 -5.52 2.56
C ARG A 130 -7.68 -6.89 1.92
N SER A 131 -6.79 -7.00 0.94
CA SER A 131 -6.48 -8.27 0.27
C SER A 131 -5.75 -9.28 1.15
N LEU A 132 -5.13 -8.82 2.25
CA LEU A 132 -4.40 -9.70 3.16
C LEU A 132 -5.35 -10.62 3.92
N SER A 133 -5.02 -11.92 3.95
CA SER A 133 -5.71 -12.86 4.82
C SER A 133 -5.52 -12.50 6.30
N GLY A 134 -6.47 -12.87 7.16
CA GLY A 134 -6.38 -12.64 8.59
C GLY A 134 -5.08 -13.18 9.20
N PHE A 135 -4.64 -14.37 8.77
CA PHE A 135 -3.38 -14.95 9.22
C PHE A 135 -2.17 -14.12 8.83
N LYS A 136 -2.11 -13.62 7.56
CA LYS A 136 -1.00 -12.80 7.08
C LYS A 136 -0.96 -11.46 7.82
N ARG A 137 -2.12 -10.84 8.10
CA ARG A 137 -2.20 -9.61 8.93
C ARG A 137 -1.63 -9.85 10.32
N ILE A 138 -2.09 -10.88 11.03
CA ILE A 138 -1.60 -11.20 12.38
C ILE A 138 -0.09 -11.47 12.36
N TYR A 139 0.39 -12.22 11.39
CA TYR A 139 1.82 -12.51 11.24
C TYR A 139 2.64 -11.23 11.07
N LEU A 140 2.24 -10.36 10.13
CA LEU A 140 2.95 -9.11 9.85
C LEU A 140 2.90 -8.15 11.05
N HIS A 141 1.73 -7.98 11.70
CA HIS A 141 1.65 -7.18 12.93
C HIS A 141 2.58 -7.69 14.02
N LYS A 142 2.65 -9.00 14.24
CA LYS A 142 3.57 -9.59 15.23
C LYS A 142 5.03 -9.38 14.84
N SER A 143 5.39 -9.55 13.59
CA SER A 143 6.75 -9.36 13.08
C SER A 143 7.21 -7.92 13.26
N ILE A 144 6.37 -6.96 12.85
CA ILE A 144 6.63 -5.52 13.01
C ILE A 144 6.73 -5.15 14.49
N ALA A 145 5.80 -5.61 15.34
CA ALA A 145 5.82 -5.34 16.76
C ALA A 145 7.09 -5.86 17.43
N LYS A 146 7.51 -7.09 17.10
CA LYS A 146 8.76 -7.69 17.58
C LYS A 146 9.97 -6.85 17.19
N PHE A 147 10.06 -6.45 15.92
CA PHE A 147 11.14 -5.60 15.42
C PHE A 147 11.15 -4.23 16.13
N LEU A 148 10.02 -3.54 16.21
CA LEU A 148 9.92 -2.23 16.84
C LEU A 148 10.25 -2.31 18.33
N SER A 149 9.80 -3.34 19.03
CA SER A 149 10.12 -3.56 20.44
C SER A 149 11.63 -3.75 20.64
N ALA A 150 12.28 -4.55 19.79
CA ALA A 150 13.73 -4.76 19.86
C ALA A 150 14.52 -3.49 19.55
N LYS A 151 14.02 -2.64 18.64
CA LYS A 151 14.69 -1.41 18.21
C LYS A 151 14.54 -0.26 19.20
N TYR A 152 13.34 -0.07 19.73
CA TYR A 152 13.00 1.12 20.53
C TYR A 152 12.93 0.85 22.05
N TYR A 153 12.73 -0.43 22.46
CA TYR A 153 12.61 -0.81 23.85
C TYR A 153 13.54 -1.97 24.24
N PRO A 154 14.86 -1.89 23.93
CA PRO A 154 15.79 -3.00 24.18
C PRO A 154 15.89 -3.40 25.65
N TYR A 155 15.47 -2.51 26.59
CA TYR A 155 15.59 -2.71 28.04
C TYR A 155 14.25 -3.03 28.75
N VAL A 156 13.10 -2.91 28.07
CA VAL A 156 11.77 -3.03 28.72
C VAL A 156 11.17 -4.42 28.55
N TRP A 157 11.53 -5.16 27.48
CA TRP A 157 10.97 -6.48 27.22
C TRP A 157 11.98 -7.59 27.54
N LYS A 158 12.06 -8.02 28.84
CA LYS A 158 12.55 -9.36 29.20
C LYS A 158 11.34 -10.25 29.49
N PRO A 159 10.98 -11.20 28.63
CA PRO A 159 9.87 -12.12 28.87
C PRO A 159 10.06 -13.02 30.09
N GLU A 160 11.26 -13.05 30.67
CA GLU A 160 11.62 -13.87 31.81
C GLU A 160 11.13 -13.34 33.18
N LEU A 161 10.66 -12.07 33.23
CA LEU A 161 10.17 -11.50 34.48
C LEU A 161 8.66 -11.70 34.74
N SER A 162 7.91 -12.22 33.78
CA SER A 162 6.48 -12.49 33.94
C SER A 162 6.17 -13.90 34.49
N ALA A 163 7.19 -14.77 34.61
CA ALA A 163 7.01 -16.14 35.09
C ALA A 163 7.21 -16.29 36.63
N THR A 164 7.53 -15.20 37.35
CA THR A 164 7.87 -15.29 38.78
C THR A 164 6.81 -14.63 39.70
N LEU A 165 5.65 -14.27 39.17
CA LEU A 165 4.52 -13.76 39.96
C LEU A 165 3.28 -14.64 39.73
N CYS A 166 3.37 -15.90 40.15
CA CYS A 166 2.25 -16.77 40.50
C CYS A 166 2.59 -17.47 41.79
#